data_4afa946b111b62b12dbae67cc16f0061
#
_entry.id   4afa946b111b62b12dbae67cc16f0061
#
_cell.length_a   1.000
_cell.length_b   1.000
_cell.length_c   1.000
_cell.angle_alpha   90.00
_cell.angle_beta   90.00
_cell.angle_gamma   90.00
#
_symmetry.space_group_name_H-M   'P 1'
#
loop_
_entity.id
_entity.type
_entity.pdbx_description
1 polymer ?
#
loop_
_entity_poly.entity_id
_entity_poly.type
_entity_poly.pdbx_seq_one_letter_code
_entity_poly.pdbx_strand_id
1 'polypeptide(L)'
;MFCFVFQFLGCSLLFPSPILQREFIQQNFEHVVPAIYTLLSCWTRFHKIGKSPIVVWDEAHFGKFGSHYLKREFYFDVHPPLGKMLVGLAGLLSGYDGNFEFKSGETYPDTVPYVAMRVLMATFGVLMVPLGWYTAVEFGMSTRACHLVALMCLCGVLFSSASMRSCKLTS
;
A
#
# COMPACT_ATOMS: atom_id res chain seq x y z
N MET A 1 14.26 2.99 -14.07
CA MET A 1 14.92 3.43 -12.83
C MET A 1 16.40 3.78 -13.05
N PHE A 2 17.17 3.02 -13.82
CA PHE A 2 18.59 3.34 -14.14
C PHE A 2 18.77 4.59 -15.01
N CYS A 3 17.84 4.93 -15.89
CA CYS A 3 17.92 6.12 -16.73
C CYS A 3 17.81 7.45 -15.94
N PHE A 4 17.09 7.44 -14.80
CA PHE A 4 16.88 8.62 -13.97
C PHE A 4 18.14 9.06 -13.20
N VAL A 5 18.96 8.11 -12.73
CA VAL A 5 20.19 8.41 -11.98
C VAL A 5 21.28 9.02 -12.89
N PHE A 6 21.33 8.59 -14.16
CA PHE A 6 22.31 9.12 -15.12
C PHE A 6 21.96 10.54 -15.59
N GLN A 7 20.67 10.88 -15.63
CA GLN A 7 20.22 12.23 -15.99
C GLN A 7 20.49 13.24 -14.87
N PHE A 8 20.50 12.78 -13.62
CA PHE A 8 20.79 13.62 -12.44
C PHE A 8 22.27 14.05 -12.37
N LEU A 9 23.19 13.18 -12.73
CA LEU A 9 24.65 13.44 -12.68
C LEU A 9 25.16 14.24 -13.88
N GLY A 10 24.53 14.09 -15.05
CA GLY A 10 24.99 14.74 -16.28
C GLY A 10 24.50 16.18 -16.46
N CYS A 11 23.32 16.51 -15.89
CA CYS A 11 22.70 17.81 -16.15
C CYS A 11 23.23 18.94 -15.26
N SER A 12 23.76 18.64 -14.08
CA SER A 12 24.35 19.65 -13.18
C SER A 12 25.62 20.30 -13.70
N LEU A 13 26.29 19.67 -14.70
CA LEU A 13 27.52 20.16 -15.29
C LEU A 13 27.34 20.98 -16.58
N LEU A 14 26.15 20.99 -17.18
CA LEU A 14 25.89 21.56 -18.50
C LEU A 14 25.07 22.85 -18.53
N PHE A 15 24.50 23.31 -17.41
CA PHE A 15 23.64 24.50 -17.39
C PHE A 15 24.22 25.62 -16.55
N PRO A 16 24.74 26.70 -17.21
CA PRO A 16 25.41 27.81 -16.52
C PRO A 16 24.50 28.90 -15.95
N SER A 17 23.15 28.83 -16.14
CA SER A 17 22.25 29.87 -15.66
C SER A 17 21.49 29.47 -14.39
N PRO A 18 21.43 30.33 -13.34
CA PRO A 18 20.75 30.02 -12.09
C PRO A 18 19.23 29.89 -12.24
N ILE A 19 18.65 30.38 -13.33
CA ILE A 19 17.21 30.28 -13.63
C ILE A 19 16.88 28.86 -14.10
N LEU A 20 17.61 28.32 -15.05
CA LEU A 20 17.44 26.95 -15.55
C LEU A 20 17.72 25.90 -14.45
N GLN A 21 18.66 26.21 -13.56
CA GLN A 21 18.93 25.35 -12.41
C GLN A 21 17.78 25.33 -11.41
N ARG A 22 17.08 26.44 -11.21
CA ARG A 22 15.88 26.52 -10.36
C ARG A 22 14.71 25.73 -10.95
N GLU A 23 14.43 25.90 -12.22
CA GLU A 23 13.36 25.17 -12.92
C GLU A 23 13.63 23.66 -12.92
N PHE A 24 14.88 23.26 -13.19
CA PHE A 24 15.30 21.86 -13.14
C PHE A 24 15.16 21.25 -11.73
N ILE A 25 15.58 21.97 -10.70
CA ILE A 25 15.44 21.54 -9.29
C ILE A 25 13.96 21.46 -8.92
N GLN A 26 13.14 22.42 -9.33
CA GLN A 26 11.73 22.47 -9.02
C GLN A 26 10.97 21.32 -9.69
N GLN A 27 11.24 21.05 -10.96
CA GLN A 27 10.63 19.96 -11.73
C GLN A 27 11.06 18.58 -11.20
N ASN A 28 12.32 18.41 -10.79
CA ASN A 28 12.76 17.16 -10.16
C ASN A 28 12.22 17.01 -8.73
N PHE A 29 12.03 18.10 -8.01
CA PHE A 29 11.45 18.08 -6.67
C PHE A 29 10.01 17.53 -6.67
N GLU A 30 9.24 17.80 -7.72
CA GLU A 30 7.89 17.27 -7.91
C GLU A 30 7.83 15.74 -8.02
N HIS A 31 8.91 15.09 -8.48
CA HIS A 31 9.02 13.64 -8.57
C HIS A 31 9.78 13.01 -7.39
N VAL A 32 10.76 13.69 -6.85
CA VAL A 32 11.58 13.19 -5.73
C VAL A 32 10.76 13.12 -4.43
N VAL A 33 9.95 14.12 -4.18
CA VAL A 33 9.13 14.16 -2.97
C VAL A 33 8.13 12.99 -2.89
N PRO A 34 7.28 12.73 -3.89
CA PRO A 34 6.38 11.59 -3.85
C PRO A 34 7.14 10.25 -3.84
N ALA A 35 8.32 10.17 -4.46
CA ALA A 35 9.16 8.97 -4.38
C ALA A 35 9.62 8.70 -2.94
N ILE A 36 10.05 9.72 -2.20
CA ILE A 36 10.44 9.59 -0.78
C ILE A 36 9.25 9.11 0.06
N TYR A 37 8.07 9.72 -0.10
CA TYR A 37 6.86 9.29 0.60
C TYR A 37 6.48 7.85 0.25
N THR A 38 6.62 7.46 -1.01
CA THR A 38 6.35 6.09 -1.47
C THR A 38 7.33 5.09 -0.86
N LEU A 39 8.62 5.41 -0.81
CA LEU A 39 9.64 4.57 -0.15
C LEU A 39 9.36 4.41 1.35
N LEU A 40 9.00 5.50 2.01
CA LEU A 40 8.61 5.45 3.43
C LEU A 40 7.34 4.62 3.63
N SER A 41 6.40 4.71 2.72
CA SER A 41 5.19 3.88 2.70
C SER A 41 5.51 2.39 2.49
N CYS A 42 6.42 2.06 1.58
CA CYS A 42 6.93 0.70 1.41
C CYS A 42 7.54 0.18 2.72
N TRP A 43 8.43 0.94 3.31
CA TRP A 43 9.06 0.56 4.57
C TRP A 43 8.03 0.28 5.67
N THR A 44 7.10 1.20 5.89
CA THR A 44 6.12 1.08 6.99
C THR A 44 5.15 -0.09 6.80
N ARG A 45 4.78 -0.41 5.57
CA ARG A 45 3.80 -1.46 5.26
C ARG A 45 4.42 -2.85 5.16
N PHE A 46 5.60 -2.97 4.57
CA PHE A 46 6.24 -4.28 4.41
C PHE A 46 7.08 -4.70 5.62
N HIS A 47 7.49 -3.73 6.47
CA HIS A 47 8.27 -4.06 7.66
C HIS A 47 7.49 -4.98 8.60
N LYS A 48 7.99 -6.18 8.80
CA LYS A 48 7.41 -7.23 9.68
C LYS A 48 6.00 -7.71 9.28
N ILE A 49 5.64 -7.64 8.00
CA ILE A 49 4.31 -8.03 7.50
C ILE A 49 3.99 -9.53 7.81
N GLY A 50 4.97 -10.40 7.82
CA GLY A 50 4.84 -11.83 8.14
C GLY A 50 4.99 -12.19 9.62
N LYS A 51 5.27 -11.22 10.52
CA LYS A 51 5.61 -11.53 11.92
C LYS A 51 4.43 -12.11 12.75
N SER A 52 3.20 -11.79 12.38
CA SER A 52 2.01 -12.26 13.10
C SER A 52 1.24 -13.28 12.25
N PRO A 53 1.27 -14.57 12.60
CA PRO A 53 0.53 -15.60 11.90
C PRO A 53 -0.93 -15.71 12.37
N ILE A 54 -1.51 -14.65 12.93
CA ILE A 54 -2.87 -14.62 13.47
C ILE A 54 -3.77 -13.85 12.53
N VAL A 55 -4.98 -14.37 12.29
CA VAL A 55 -6.04 -13.72 11.51
C VAL A 55 -6.52 -12.48 12.26
N VAL A 56 -6.36 -11.31 11.65
CA VAL A 56 -6.81 -10.03 12.20
C VAL A 56 -8.27 -9.79 11.81
N TRP A 57 -8.98 -8.92 12.54
CA TRP A 57 -10.40 -8.62 12.33
C TRP A 57 -10.78 -8.39 10.86
N ASP A 58 -10.10 -7.49 10.17
CA ASP A 58 -10.37 -7.19 8.76
C ASP A 58 -10.05 -8.38 7.84
N GLU A 59 -8.98 -9.13 8.15
CA GLU A 59 -8.61 -10.34 7.41
C GLU A 59 -9.66 -11.44 7.56
N ALA A 60 -10.33 -11.53 8.73
CA ALA A 60 -11.40 -12.48 8.95
C ALA A 60 -12.58 -12.22 8.00
N HIS A 61 -12.95 -10.97 7.78
CA HIS A 61 -14.03 -10.62 6.86
C HIS A 61 -13.63 -10.76 5.40
N PHE A 62 -12.58 -10.05 4.99
CA PHE A 62 -12.16 -10.01 3.59
C PHE A 62 -11.57 -11.33 3.10
N GLY A 63 -10.87 -12.07 3.96
CA GLY A 63 -10.36 -13.39 3.64
C GLY A 63 -11.47 -14.40 3.36
N LYS A 64 -12.53 -14.39 4.19
CA LYS A 64 -13.72 -15.23 3.98
C LYS A 64 -14.39 -14.93 2.65
N PHE A 65 -14.56 -13.66 2.28
CA PHE A 65 -15.10 -13.29 0.98
C PHE A 65 -14.18 -13.71 -0.17
N GLY A 66 -12.86 -13.59 -0.01
CA GLY A 66 -11.88 -14.11 -0.97
C GLY A 66 -12.06 -15.61 -1.20
N SER A 67 -12.30 -16.40 -0.13
CA SER A 67 -12.57 -17.83 -0.22
C SER A 67 -13.84 -18.14 -1.02
N HIS A 68 -14.92 -17.40 -0.82
CA HIS A 68 -16.15 -17.58 -1.61
C HIS A 68 -15.94 -17.33 -3.10
N TYR A 69 -15.14 -16.30 -3.48
CA TYR A 69 -14.80 -16.05 -4.88
C TYR A 69 -14.00 -17.21 -5.48
N LEU A 70 -13.03 -17.77 -4.75
CA LEU A 70 -12.23 -18.91 -5.21
C LEU A 70 -13.07 -20.18 -5.37
N LYS A 71 -14.01 -20.42 -4.46
CA LYS A 71 -14.95 -21.55 -4.52
C LYS A 71 -16.10 -21.33 -5.50
N ARG A 72 -16.25 -20.12 -6.05
CA ARG A 72 -17.38 -19.71 -6.90
C ARG A 72 -18.74 -19.84 -6.21
N GLU A 73 -18.76 -19.62 -4.89
CA GLU A 73 -19.98 -19.64 -4.07
C GLU A 73 -20.61 -18.25 -4.04
N PHE A 74 -21.93 -18.22 -4.22
CA PHE A 74 -22.69 -16.97 -4.04
C PHE A 74 -22.83 -16.62 -2.57
N TYR A 75 -22.59 -15.38 -2.23
CA TYR A 75 -22.86 -14.83 -0.90
C TYR A 75 -23.42 -13.41 -1.02
N PHE A 76 -24.22 -13.01 -0.04
CA PHE A 76 -24.76 -11.66 0.06
C PHE A 76 -23.94 -10.82 1.02
N ASP A 77 -23.57 -9.60 0.61
CA ASP A 77 -22.88 -8.64 1.45
C ASP A 77 -23.10 -7.20 0.98
N VAL A 78 -23.08 -6.25 1.91
CA VAL A 78 -23.35 -4.82 1.68
C VAL A 78 -22.15 -4.03 1.15
N HIS A 79 -20.95 -4.58 1.24
CA HIS A 79 -19.73 -3.88 0.82
C HIS A 79 -19.50 -3.97 -0.70
N PRO A 80 -18.88 -2.94 -1.33
CA PRO A 80 -18.53 -2.97 -2.74
C PRO A 80 -17.67 -4.19 -3.11
N PRO A 81 -17.88 -4.79 -4.30
CA PRO A 81 -17.23 -6.06 -4.65
C PRO A 81 -15.72 -5.95 -4.93
N LEU A 82 -15.22 -4.79 -5.40
CA LEU A 82 -13.86 -4.64 -5.89
C LEU A 82 -12.80 -5.08 -4.87
N GLY A 83 -12.88 -4.61 -3.61
CA GLY A 83 -11.92 -4.97 -2.57
C GLY A 83 -11.88 -6.47 -2.28
N LYS A 84 -13.04 -7.12 -2.27
CA LYS A 84 -13.18 -8.57 -2.06
C LYS A 84 -12.62 -9.37 -3.23
N MET A 85 -12.88 -8.91 -4.46
CA MET A 85 -12.30 -9.50 -5.68
C MET A 85 -10.78 -9.41 -5.69
N LEU A 86 -10.22 -8.29 -5.22
CA LEU A 86 -8.78 -8.13 -5.09
C LEU A 86 -8.17 -9.07 -4.05
N VAL A 87 -8.86 -9.31 -2.93
CA VAL A 87 -8.44 -10.32 -1.95
C VAL A 87 -8.53 -11.73 -2.53
N GLY A 88 -9.60 -12.05 -3.26
CA GLY A 88 -9.74 -13.30 -3.98
C GLY A 88 -8.64 -13.48 -5.02
N LEU A 89 -8.32 -12.44 -5.78
CA LEU A 89 -7.19 -12.42 -6.72
C LEU A 89 -5.85 -12.63 -6.01
N ALA A 90 -5.63 -11.98 -4.87
CA ALA A 90 -4.43 -12.18 -4.06
C ALA A 90 -4.31 -13.63 -3.60
N GLY A 91 -5.40 -14.25 -3.18
CA GLY A 91 -5.46 -15.68 -2.84
C GLY A 91 -5.10 -16.55 -4.04
N LEU A 92 -5.71 -16.31 -5.19
CA LEU A 92 -5.45 -17.05 -6.43
C LEU A 92 -3.97 -16.96 -6.85
N LEU A 93 -3.40 -15.76 -6.88
CA LEU A 93 -2.01 -15.54 -7.28
C LEU A 93 -1.00 -16.12 -6.30
N SER A 94 -1.35 -16.23 -5.02
CA SER A 94 -0.51 -16.86 -4.00
C SER A 94 -0.70 -18.38 -3.87
N GLY A 95 -1.60 -18.98 -4.65
CA GLY A 95 -1.86 -20.43 -4.62
C GLY A 95 -2.75 -20.88 -3.45
N TYR A 96 -3.55 -19.99 -2.89
CA TYR A 96 -4.52 -20.33 -1.85
C TYR A 96 -5.74 -21.07 -2.43
N ASP A 97 -6.14 -22.17 -1.81
CA ASP A 97 -7.20 -23.09 -2.27
C ASP A 97 -8.63 -22.67 -1.87
N GLY A 98 -8.78 -21.67 -1.00
CA GLY A 98 -10.09 -21.19 -0.54
C GLY A 98 -10.69 -21.93 0.65
N ASN A 99 -10.04 -22.93 1.23
CA ASN A 99 -10.64 -23.80 2.24
C ASN A 99 -10.56 -23.30 3.68
N PHE A 100 -9.77 -22.27 3.96
CA PHE A 100 -9.61 -21.74 5.29
C PHE A 100 -10.77 -20.79 5.69
N GLU A 101 -11.33 -20.96 6.90
CA GLU A 101 -12.52 -20.23 7.34
C GLU A 101 -12.25 -18.80 7.85
N PHE A 102 -11.01 -18.37 8.02
CA PHE A 102 -10.62 -17.05 8.52
C PHE A 102 -11.37 -16.62 9.80
N LYS A 103 -11.34 -17.45 10.85
CA LYS A 103 -11.89 -17.05 12.15
C LYS A 103 -10.95 -16.03 12.81
N SER A 104 -11.51 -14.95 13.33
CA SER A 104 -10.73 -13.90 14.02
C SER A 104 -9.97 -14.49 15.22
N GLY A 105 -8.66 -14.20 15.28
CA GLY A 105 -7.78 -14.72 16.32
C GLY A 105 -7.21 -16.12 16.06
N GLU A 106 -7.64 -16.81 15.02
CA GLU A 106 -7.11 -18.11 14.62
C GLU A 106 -5.71 -17.97 14.01
N THR A 107 -4.85 -18.95 14.23
CA THR A 107 -3.52 -18.98 13.61
C THR A 107 -3.60 -19.57 12.21
N TYR A 108 -2.92 -18.95 11.26
CA TYR A 108 -2.85 -19.47 9.88
C TYR A 108 -2.13 -20.82 9.85
N PRO A 109 -2.72 -21.83 9.20
CA PRO A 109 -2.01 -23.08 8.93
C PRO A 109 -0.95 -22.86 7.85
N ASP A 110 0.06 -23.72 7.81
CA ASP A 110 1.17 -23.66 6.85
C ASP A 110 0.72 -23.75 5.37
N THR A 111 -0.48 -24.28 5.15
CA THR A 111 -1.10 -24.39 3.81
C THR A 111 -1.58 -23.07 3.24
N VAL A 112 -1.76 -22.03 4.07
CA VAL A 112 -2.28 -20.71 3.63
C VAL A 112 -1.13 -19.73 3.45
N PRO A 113 -0.86 -19.26 2.24
CA PRO A 113 0.23 -18.31 1.96
C PRO A 113 -0.14 -16.85 2.34
N TYR A 114 -0.53 -16.66 3.62
CA TYR A 114 -1.04 -15.37 4.12
C TYR A 114 -0.06 -14.21 3.92
N VAL A 115 1.26 -14.48 3.96
CA VAL A 115 2.27 -13.43 3.77
C VAL A 115 2.20 -12.87 2.34
N ALA A 116 2.08 -13.74 1.34
CA ALA A 116 1.97 -13.32 -0.06
C ALA A 116 0.67 -12.54 -0.30
N MET A 117 -0.44 -12.99 0.29
CA MET A 117 -1.72 -12.27 0.23
C MET A 117 -1.61 -10.88 0.87
N ARG A 118 -0.99 -10.77 2.05
CA ARG A 118 -0.75 -9.49 2.74
C ARG A 118 0.14 -8.56 1.92
N VAL A 119 1.22 -9.07 1.32
CA VAL A 119 2.13 -8.28 0.47
C VAL A 119 1.38 -7.70 -0.72
N LEU A 120 0.55 -8.49 -1.38
CA LEU A 120 -0.25 -8.03 -2.52
C LEU A 120 -1.21 -6.91 -2.12
N MET A 121 -1.92 -7.06 -1.01
CA MET A 121 -2.84 -6.03 -0.49
C MET A 121 -2.09 -4.78 -0.01
N ALA A 122 -0.93 -4.94 0.66
CA ALA A 122 -0.11 -3.83 1.10
C ALA A 122 0.45 -3.00 -0.08
N THR A 123 0.68 -3.63 -1.23
CA THR A 123 1.14 -2.95 -2.46
C THR A 123 0.11 -1.92 -2.94
N PHE A 124 -1.18 -2.24 -2.90
CA PHE A 124 -2.23 -1.25 -3.21
C PHE A 124 -2.19 -0.06 -2.25
N GLY A 125 -1.96 -0.31 -0.97
CA GLY A 125 -1.79 0.75 0.03
C GLY A 125 -0.57 1.64 -0.23
N VAL A 126 0.55 1.07 -0.71
CA VAL A 126 1.74 1.83 -1.11
C VAL A 126 1.43 2.73 -2.31
N LEU A 127 0.74 2.20 -3.32
CA LEU A 127 0.39 2.93 -4.54
C LEU A 127 -0.57 4.11 -4.28
N MET A 128 -1.33 4.07 -3.20
CA MET A 128 -2.21 5.19 -2.82
C MET A 128 -1.44 6.49 -2.52
N VAL A 129 -0.19 6.41 -2.08
CA VAL A 129 0.61 7.60 -1.73
C VAL A 129 0.98 8.42 -2.96
N PRO A 130 1.66 7.86 -3.98
CA PRO A 130 1.95 8.62 -5.21
C PRO A 130 0.66 9.01 -5.95
N LEU A 131 -0.36 8.16 -5.95
CA LEU A 131 -1.64 8.49 -6.57
C LEU A 131 -2.28 9.71 -5.91
N GLY A 132 -2.31 9.76 -4.59
CA GLY A 132 -2.83 10.92 -3.84
C GLY A 132 -2.03 12.19 -4.11
N TRP A 133 -0.69 12.10 -4.17
CA TRP A 133 0.16 13.22 -4.49
C TRP A 133 -0.15 13.79 -5.88
N TYR A 134 -0.08 12.96 -6.92
CA TYR A 134 -0.32 13.42 -8.29
C TYR A 134 -1.75 13.89 -8.51
N THR A 135 -2.73 13.28 -7.86
CA THR A 135 -4.10 13.75 -7.88
C THR A 135 -4.21 15.16 -7.30
N ALA A 136 -3.56 15.44 -6.16
CA ALA A 136 -3.55 16.77 -5.57
C ALA A 136 -2.85 17.82 -6.47
N VAL A 137 -1.78 17.42 -7.15
CA VAL A 137 -1.08 18.28 -8.13
C VAL A 137 -2.00 18.61 -9.32
N GLU A 138 -2.67 17.62 -9.89
CA GLU A 138 -3.59 17.81 -11.03
C GLU A 138 -4.81 18.67 -10.66
N PHE A 139 -5.26 18.62 -9.41
CA PHE A 139 -6.29 19.55 -8.89
C PHE A 139 -5.78 20.97 -8.65
N GLY A 140 -4.52 21.27 -8.93
CA GLY A 140 -3.94 22.60 -8.73
C GLY A 140 -3.80 22.99 -7.26
N MET A 141 -3.69 22.02 -6.35
CA MET A 141 -3.54 22.29 -4.92
C MET A 141 -2.17 22.89 -4.62
N SER A 142 -2.08 23.71 -3.56
CA SER A 142 -0.79 24.25 -3.13
C SER A 142 0.16 23.12 -2.69
N THR A 143 1.47 23.34 -2.82
CA THR A 143 2.49 22.35 -2.41
C THR A 143 2.30 21.85 -0.97
N ARG A 144 1.90 22.75 -0.05
CA ARG A 144 1.59 22.38 1.34
C ARG A 144 0.41 21.41 1.44
N ALA A 145 -0.61 21.59 0.62
CA ALA A 145 -1.76 20.70 0.57
C ALA A 145 -1.39 19.33 -0.04
N CYS A 146 -0.53 19.28 -1.06
CA CYS A 146 -0.02 18.03 -1.62
C CYS A 146 0.77 17.22 -0.56
N HIS A 147 1.62 17.87 0.23
CA HIS A 147 2.30 17.23 1.37
C HIS A 147 1.31 16.70 2.41
N LEU A 148 0.27 17.46 2.72
CA LEU A 148 -0.76 17.02 3.67
C LEU A 148 -1.48 15.77 3.17
N VAL A 149 -1.89 15.75 1.90
CA VAL A 149 -2.54 14.58 1.28
C VAL A 149 -1.63 13.34 1.35
N ALA A 150 -0.36 13.49 0.96
CA ALA A 150 0.60 12.39 1.02
C ALA A 150 0.81 11.88 2.46
N LEU A 151 0.90 12.77 3.44
CA LEU A 151 1.00 12.42 4.87
C LEU A 151 -0.27 11.73 5.36
N MET A 152 -1.45 12.19 4.98
CA MET A 152 -2.71 11.52 5.33
C MET A 152 -2.77 10.10 4.77
N CYS A 153 -2.38 9.90 3.51
CA CYS A 153 -2.28 8.57 2.90
C CYS A 153 -1.25 7.67 3.61
N LEU A 154 -0.13 8.25 4.05
CA LEU A 154 0.90 7.53 4.78
C LEU A 154 0.44 7.15 6.20
N CYS A 155 -0.09 8.13 6.96
CA CYS A 155 -0.44 7.97 8.38
C CYS A 155 -1.76 7.23 8.60
N GLY A 156 -2.72 7.29 7.67
CA GLY A 156 -4.00 6.61 7.80
C GLY A 156 -3.84 5.10 8.03
N VAL A 157 -2.85 4.50 7.39
CA VAL A 157 -2.54 3.07 7.59
C VAL A 157 -1.71 2.82 8.84
N LEU A 158 -0.86 3.76 9.24
CA LEU A 158 -0.10 3.65 10.50
C LEU A 158 -1.05 3.62 11.70
N PHE A 159 -2.11 4.41 11.66
CA PHE A 159 -3.12 4.44 12.72
C PHE A 159 -3.89 3.12 12.79
N SER A 160 -4.29 2.56 11.66
CA SER A 160 -4.93 1.23 11.59
C SER A 160 -4.02 0.13 12.13
N SER A 161 -2.75 0.14 11.75
CA SER A 161 -1.75 -0.85 12.22
C SER A 161 -1.40 -0.70 13.71
N ALA A 162 -1.46 0.50 14.27
CA ALA A 162 -1.22 0.76 15.68
C ALA A 162 -2.40 0.31 16.55
N SER A 163 -3.64 0.55 16.09
CA SER A 163 -4.86 0.10 16.76
C SER A 163 -4.90 -1.42 16.91
N MET A 164 -4.45 -2.15 15.88
CA MET A 164 -4.37 -3.62 15.93
C MET A 164 -3.30 -4.14 16.90
N ARG A 165 -2.23 -3.37 17.16
CA ARG A 165 -1.21 -3.73 18.16
C ARG A 165 -1.68 -3.52 19.59
N SER A 166 -2.50 -2.52 19.83
CA SER A 166 -3.02 -2.22 21.17
C SER A 166 -4.01 -3.27 21.67
N CYS A 167 -4.75 -3.91 20.77
CA CYS A 167 -5.69 -4.98 21.12
C CYS A 167 -4.99 -6.27 21.64
N LYS A 168 -3.69 -6.45 21.41
CA LYS A 168 -2.91 -7.61 21.92
C LYS A 168 -2.42 -7.44 23.37
N LEU A 169 -2.55 -6.26 23.97
CA LEU A 169 -2.10 -5.99 25.34
C LEU A 169 -3.21 -6.16 26.39
N THR A 170 -4.44 -6.47 25.97
CA THR A 170 -5.62 -6.57 26.85
C THR A 170 -6.29 -7.94 26.84
N SER A 171 -5.64 -8.97 26.29
CA SER A 171 -6.14 -10.37 26.37
C SER A 171 -5.14 -11.30 27.03
#